data_88ffeea8ccb75c6b1e626cd91f0d32fa
#
_entry.id   88ffeea8ccb75c6b1e626cd91f0d32fa
#
_cell.length_a   1.000
_cell.length_b   1.000
_cell.length_c   1.000
_cell.angle_alpha   90.00
_cell.angle_beta   90.00
_cell.angle_gamma   90.00
#
_symmetry.space_group_name_H-M   'P 1'
#
loop_
_entity.id
_entity.type
_entity.pdbx_description
1 polymer ?
#
loop_
_entity_poly.entity_id
_entity_poly.type
_entity_poly.pdbx_seq_one_letter_code
_entity_poly.pdbx_strand_id
1 'polypeptide(L)'
;MFRRFLAVFLTLGVILFAGWMTLRRDDIPYEQLEAIYANTDSRYLAFGDNMRVHFRDVGPRDAEAIILVHGFSASLHTWEPWVDNLKRDYRVISIDLPGHGLSRCIDNAQIGPAQFIETINRVANTLEIERFTLAGNSMGGAAAWNYALAFPQRLDGLVLVDAAGWPRTETESEDRPLVFRLLEVDLARRVMKDLDLSSLIRGGLEDSFGNPGFVTDEMVERYASLARAPCHREALLELVSGQGETRREATPELLSGITAPTLVMHGERDNLIPYQHGEQFAAAIPGAQLILYPGVGHLPQEEIAELSAGDLRAFLTTRVYGVREEALQAIAPE
;
A
#
# COMPACT_ATOMS: atom_id res chain seq x y z
N MET A 1 -44.15 30.55 -14.42
CA MET A 1 -43.26 30.01 -13.39
C MET A 1 -42.45 28.82 -13.91
N PHE A 2 -43.08 27.79 -14.44
CA PHE A 2 -42.41 26.56 -14.94
C PHE A 2 -41.31 26.81 -15.99
N ARG A 3 -41.52 27.69 -16.99
CA ARG A 3 -40.47 28.03 -18.02
C ARG A 3 -39.24 28.69 -17.44
N ARG A 4 -39.36 29.47 -16.36
CA ARG A 4 -38.19 30.08 -15.67
C ARG A 4 -37.40 29.05 -14.86
N PHE A 5 -38.12 28.12 -14.18
CA PHE A 5 -37.47 27.01 -13.50
C PHE A 5 -36.71 26.10 -14.47
N LEU A 6 -37.33 25.73 -15.59
CA LEU A 6 -36.71 24.92 -16.63
C LEU A 6 -35.46 25.59 -17.21
N ALA A 7 -35.50 26.93 -17.47
CA ALA A 7 -34.33 27.66 -17.95
C ALA A 7 -33.21 27.67 -16.93
N VAL A 8 -33.47 27.86 -15.63
CA VAL A 8 -32.45 27.81 -14.58
C VAL A 8 -31.82 26.43 -14.50
N PHE A 9 -32.61 25.35 -14.54
CA PHE A 9 -32.07 23.99 -14.52
C PHE A 9 -31.21 23.68 -15.75
N LEU A 10 -31.63 24.12 -16.94
CA LEU A 10 -30.84 23.94 -18.17
C LEU A 10 -29.53 24.74 -18.09
N THR A 11 -29.58 25.97 -17.62
CA THR A 11 -28.37 26.80 -17.47
C THR A 11 -27.40 26.18 -16.46
N LEU A 12 -27.90 25.73 -15.31
CA LEU A 12 -27.08 25.03 -14.31
C LEU A 12 -26.48 23.74 -14.87
N GLY A 13 -27.27 22.96 -15.60
CA GLY A 13 -26.80 21.74 -16.29
C GLY A 13 -25.67 22.01 -17.31
N VAL A 14 -25.79 23.09 -18.08
CA VAL A 14 -24.74 23.51 -19.04
C VAL A 14 -23.48 23.94 -18.30
N ILE A 15 -23.60 24.71 -17.20
CA ILE A 15 -22.47 25.15 -16.40
C ILE A 15 -21.74 23.94 -15.78
N LEU A 16 -22.51 23.03 -15.19
CA LEU A 16 -21.94 21.81 -14.60
C LEU A 16 -21.26 20.93 -15.65
N PHE A 17 -21.87 20.75 -16.82
CA PHE A 17 -21.29 20.00 -17.92
C PHE A 17 -20.00 20.67 -18.45
N ALA A 18 -20.01 22.00 -18.64
CA ALA A 18 -18.83 22.74 -19.05
C ALA A 18 -17.71 22.62 -18.00
N GLY A 19 -18.05 22.74 -16.72
CA GLY A 19 -17.11 22.52 -15.62
C GLY A 19 -16.51 21.11 -15.63
N TRP A 20 -17.36 20.09 -15.81
CA TRP A 20 -16.89 18.70 -15.91
C TRP A 20 -15.95 18.50 -17.13
N MET A 21 -16.32 19.05 -18.30
CA MET A 21 -15.47 18.97 -19.51
C MET A 21 -14.10 19.64 -19.35
N THR A 22 -14.00 20.72 -18.58
CA THR A 22 -12.73 21.42 -18.34
C THR A 22 -11.86 20.71 -17.30
N LEU A 23 -12.48 20.04 -16.33
CA LEU A 23 -11.77 19.33 -15.26
C LEU A 23 -11.50 17.86 -15.59
N ARG A 24 -12.10 17.35 -16.67
CA ARG A 24 -11.87 15.96 -17.09
C ARG A 24 -10.41 15.76 -17.48
N ARG A 25 -9.86 14.62 -17.05
CA ARG A 25 -8.54 14.13 -17.44
C ARG A 25 -8.68 12.71 -18.00
N ASP A 26 -8.13 12.50 -19.17
CA ASP A 26 -8.05 11.17 -19.78
C ASP A 26 -7.01 10.31 -19.07
N ASP A 27 -7.08 9.00 -19.28
CA ASP A 27 -6.05 8.08 -18.83
C ASP A 27 -4.72 8.37 -19.51
N ILE A 28 -3.64 8.05 -18.82
CA ILE A 28 -2.28 8.14 -19.34
C ILE A 28 -1.87 6.73 -19.80
N PRO A 29 -1.53 6.53 -21.08
CA PRO A 29 -1.09 5.22 -21.56
C PRO A 29 0.10 4.68 -20.76
N TYR A 30 0.10 3.37 -20.49
CA TYR A 30 1.18 2.72 -19.72
C TYR A 30 2.57 2.98 -20.31
N GLU A 31 2.69 3.04 -21.62
CA GLU A 31 3.97 3.31 -22.30
C GLU A 31 4.54 4.68 -21.93
N GLN A 32 3.70 5.67 -21.69
CA GLN A 32 4.12 7.00 -21.24
C GLN A 32 4.53 6.97 -19.77
N LEU A 33 3.75 6.28 -18.91
CA LEU A 33 4.05 6.14 -17.48
C LEU A 33 5.33 5.32 -17.28
N GLU A 34 5.51 4.25 -18.03
CA GLU A 34 6.72 3.43 -17.99
C GLU A 34 7.97 4.22 -18.42
N ALA A 35 7.85 5.10 -19.42
CA ALA A 35 8.95 5.95 -19.85
C ALA A 35 9.41 6.95 -18.75
N ILE A 36 8.51 7.30 -17.80
CA ILE A 36 8.79 8.25 -16.73
C ILE A 36 9.20 7.52 -15.45
N TYR A 37 8.49 6.45 -15.07
CA TYR A 37 8.56 5.84 -13.73
C TYR A 37 9.24 4.48 -13.69
N ALA A 38 9.43 3.79 -14.81
CA ALA A 38 10.26 2.59 -14.87
C ALA A 38 11.75 2.94 -14.89
N ASN A 39 12.57 2.05 -14.35
CA ASN A 39 14.02 2.15 -14.39
C ASN A 39 14.68 0.82 -14.80
N THR A 40 16.00 0.73 -14.73
CA THR A 40 16.77 -0.47 -15.09
C THR A 40 16.45 -1.69 -14.24
N ASP A 41 15.93 -1.49 -13.03
CA ASP A 41 15.58 -2.56 -12.08
C ASP A 41 14.12 -3.01 -12.25
N SER A 42 13.33 -2.29 -13.03
CA SER A 42 11.93 -2.63 -13.31
C SER A 42 11.81 -3.96 -14.04
N ARG A 43 10.93 -4.81 -13.52
CA ARG A 43 10.61 -6.14 -14.06
C ARG A 43 9.10 -6.28 -14.11
N TYR A 44 8.64 -7.18 -14.97
CA TYR A 44 7.22 -7.40 -15.19
C TYR A 44 6.90 -8.89 -15.22
N LEU A 45 5.91 -9.28 -14.44
CA LEU A 45 5.39 -10.64 -14.41
C LEU A 45 4.01 -10.68 -15.06
N ALA A 46 3.83 -11.52 -16.07
CA ALA A 46 2.53 -11.73 -16.69
C ALA A 46 1.59 -12.51 -15.75
N PHE A 47 0.35 -12.04 -15.66
CA PHE A 47 -0.74 -12.65 -14.90
C PHE A 47 -1.90 -12.96 -15.86
N GLY A 48 -1.81 -14.08 -16.59
CA GLY A 48 -2.73 -14.38 -17.68
C GLY A 48 -2.51 -13.45 -18.89
N ASP A 49 -3.54 -13.33 -19.75
CA ASP A 49 -3.35 -12.73 -21.08
C ASP A 49 -3.19 -11.20 -21.08
N ASN A 50 -3.72 -10.48 -20.09
CA ASN A 50 -3.75 -9.01 -20.12
C ASN A 50 -3.33 -8.32 -18.82
N MET A 51 -3.09 -9.06 -17.74
CA MET A 51 -2.61 -8.50 -16.48
C MET A 51 -1.10 -8.64 -16.37
N ARG A 52 -0.43 -7.60 -15.89
CA ARG A 52 1.02 -7.58 -15.72
C ARG A 52 1.37 -6.87 -14.42
N VAL A 53 2.08 -7.55 -13.55
CA VAL A 53 2.57 -6.98 -12.29
C VAL A 53 3.96 -6.39 -12.50
N HIS A 54 4.13 -5.14 -12.10
CA HIS A 54 5.42 -4.48 -12.05
C HIS A 54 6.06 -4.69 -10.68
N PHE A 55 7.35 -4.95 -10.66
CA PHE A 55 8.15 -5.04 -9.44
C PHE A 55 9.60 -4.63 -9.72
N ARG A 56 10.34 -4.31 -8.68
CA ARG A 56 11.80 -4.16 -8.73
C ARG A 56 12.45 -5.19 -7.84
N ASP A 57 13.61 -5.68 -8.24
CA ASP A 57 14.37 -6.72 -7.54
C ASP A 57 15.83 -6.32 -7.53
N VAL A 58 16.30 -5.82 -6.40
CA VAL A 58 17.63 -5.22 -6.22
C VAL A 58 18.36 -5.84 -5.04
N GLY A 59 19.70 -5.70 -5.04
CA GLY A 59 20.58 -6.26 -4.04
C GLY A 59 21.16 -7.64 -4.41
N PRO A 60 21.97 -8.25 -3.54
CA PRO A 60 22.60 -9.55 -3.80
C PRO A 60 21.55 -10.67 -3.91
N ARG A 61 21.68 -11.51 -4.93
CA ARG A 61 20.69 -12.55 -5.23
C ARG A 61 20.63 -13.69 -4.22
N ASP A 62 21.73 -13.89 -3.53
CA ASP A 62 21.96 -14.91 -2.50
C ASP A 62 21.74 -14.38 -1.07
N ALA A 63 21.48 -13.10 -0.92
CA ALA A 63 21.12 -12.53 0.37
C ALA A 63 19.68 -12.84 0.77
N GLU A 64 19.41 -12.69 2.08
CA GLU A 64 18.05 -12.84 2.64
C GLU A 64 17.08 -11.85 1.98
N ALA A 65 15.90 -12.36 1.59
CA ALA A 65 14.95 -11.59 0.80
C ALA A 65 13.95 -10.80 1.66
N ILE A 66 13.66 -9.57 1.24
CA ILE A 66 12.63 -8.71 1.81
C ILE A 66 11.66 -8.34 0.68
N ILE A 67 10.37 -8.61 0.86
CA ILE A 67 9.31 -8.17 -0.06
C ILE A 67 8.56 -6.99 0.58
N LEU A 68 8.43 -5.89 -0.18
CA LEU A 68 7.83 -4.63 0.25
C LEU A 68 6.53 -4.37 -0.52
N VAL A 69 5.43 -4.13 0.20
CA VAL A 69 4.08 -3.96 -0.34
C VAL A 69 3.49 -2.62 0.10
N HIS A 70 3.18 -1.76 -0.85
CA HIS A 70 2.69 -0.40 -0.62
C HIS A 70 1.21 -0.32 -0.20
N GLY A 71 0.79 0.86 0.25
CA GLY A 71 -0.57 1.19 0.65
C GLY A 71 -1.51 1.55 -0.51
N PHE A 72 -2.74 1.93 -0.16
CA PHE A 72 -3.76 2.40 -1.11
C PHE A 72 -3.29 3.63 -1.87
N SER A 73 -3.59 3.66 -3.19
CA SER A 73 -3.23 4.77 -4.11
C SER A 73 -1.73 5.08 -4.21
N ALA A 74 -0.87 4.33 -3.53
CA ALA A 74 0.58 4.44 -3.60
C ALA A 74 1.18 3.55 -4.72
N SER A 75 2.48 3.45 -4.74
CA SER A 75 3.24 2.57 -5.63
C SER A 75 4.53 2.13 -4.93
N LEU A 76 5.28 1.24 -5.56
CA LEU A 76 6.56 0.78 -5.01
C LEU A 76 7.57 1.91 -4.71
N HIS A 77 7.36 3.10 -5.28
CA HIS A 77 8.23 4.25 -5.04
C HIS A 77 8.23 4.72 -3.58
N THR A 78 7.17 4.46 -2.79
CA THR A 78 7.14 4.74 -1.34
C THR A 78 8.27 4.03 -0.58
N TRP A 79 8.79 2.95 -1.18
CA TRP A 79 9.84 2.13 -0.59
C TRP A 79 11.25 2.48 -1.06
N GLU A 80 11.42 3.39 -2.04
CA GLU A 80 12.74 3.73 -2.56
C GLU A 80 13.74 4.12 -1.46
N PRO A 81 13.35 4.93 -0.44
CA PRO A 81 14.27 5.26 0.63
C PRO A 81 14.71 4.04 1.48
N TRP A 82 13.79 3.08 1.72
CA TRP A 82 14.17 1.83 2.38
C TRP A 82 15.03 0.94 1.49
N VAL A 83 14.71 0.84 0.21
CA VAL A 83 15.52 0.08 -0.76
C VAL A 83 16.95 0.59 -0.77
N ASP A 84 17.15 1.91 -0.80
CA ASP A 84 18.50 2.50 -0.79
C ASP A 84 19.28 2.18 0.48
N ASN A 85 18.61 2.09 1.62
CA ASN A 85 19.20 1.73 2.89
C ASN A 85 19.50 0.22 3.03
N LEU A 86 18.70 -0.66 2.38
CA LEU A 86 18.74 -2.11 2.62
C LEU A 86 19.46 -2.91 1.53
N LYS A 87 19.46 -2.45 0.26
CA LYS A 87 19.92 -3.18 -0.92
C LYS A 87 21.38 -3.62 -0.90
N ARG A 88 22.21 -3.09 0.02
CA ARG A 88 23.58 -3.52 0.17
C ARG A 88 23.69 -4.90 0.80
N ASP A 89 22.79 -5.19 1.76
CA ASP A 89 22.87 -6.35 2.63
C ASP A 89 21.77 -7.38 2.39
N TYR A 90 20.66 -6.94 1.77
CA TYR A 90 19.46 -7.75 1.53
C TYR A 90 19.08 -7.74 0.04
N ARG A 91 18.44 -8.82 -0.41
CA ARG A 91 17.71 -8.83 -1.66
C ARG A 91 16.34 -8.20 -1.43
N VAL A 92 16.09 -7.02 -2.03
CA VAL A 92 14.88 -6.24 -1.78
C VAL A 92 13.99 -6.26 -3.02
N ILE A 93 12.75 -6.75 -2.84
CA ILE A 93 11.73 -6.82 -3.88
C ILE A 93 10.62 -5.85 -3.50
N SER A 94 10.38 -4.81 -4.28
CA SER A 94 9.24 -3.92 -4.13
C SER A 94 8.22 -4.17 -5.24
N ILE A 95 6.93 -4.28 -4.89
CA ILE A 95 5.86 -4.70 -5.80
C ILE A 95 4.84 -3.57 -5.94
N ASP A 96 4.44 -3.27 -7.18
CA ASP A 96 3.20 -2.54 -7.46
C ASP A 96 2.04 -3.53 -7.44
N LEU A 97 1.10 -3.35 -6.53
CA LEU A 97 -0.10 -4.17 -6.46
C LEU A 97 -0.99 -3.95 -7.71
N PRO A 98 -1.79 -4.95 -8.12
CA PRO A 98 -2.76 -4.78 -9.20
C PRO A 98 -3.62 -3.52 -9.04
N GLY A 99 -3.78 -2.75 -10.12
CA GLY A 99 -4.49 -1.45 -10.09
C GLY A 99 -3.70 -0.29 -9.50
N HIS A 100 -2.39 -0.47 -9.29
CA HIS A 100 -1.50 0.56 -8.76
C HIS A 100 -0.18 0.63 -9.53
N GLY A 101 0.50 1.77 -9.43
CA GLY A 101 1.83 1.97 -10.00
C GLY A 101 1.88 1.69 -11.50
N LEU A 102 2.82 0.85 -11.92
CA LEU A 102 2.93 0.37 -13.31
C LEU A 102 2.35 -1.04 -13.52
N SER A 103 1.66 -1.60 -12.50
CA SER A 103 0.95 -2.87 -12.64
C SER A 103 -0.33 -2.68 -13.42
N ARG A 104 -0.41 -3.37 -14.57
CA ARG A 104 -1.60 -3.32 -15.43
C ARG A 104 -2.73 -4.14 -14.83
N CYS A 105 -3.92 -3.59 -14.80
CA CYS A 105 -5.13 -4.32 -14.47
C CYS A 105 -5.95 -4.63 -15.74
N ILE A 106 -6.90 -5.57 -15.61
CA ILE A 106 -7.85 -5.91 -16.66
C ILE A 106 -9.16 -5.21 -16.32
N ASP A 107 -9.86 -4.67 -17.32
CA ASP A 107 -11.21 -4.17 -17.16
C ASP A 107 -12.09 -5.26 -16.51
N ASN A 108 -12.80 -4.88 -15.44
CA ASN A 108 -13.63 -5.77 -14.61
C ASN A 108 -12.84 -6.83 -13.79
N ALA A 109 -11.54 -6.71 -13.61
CA ALA A 109 -10.82 -7.55 -12.66
C ALA A 109 -11.29 -7.22 -11.23
N GLN A 110 -11.62 -8.23 -10.46
CA GLN A 110 -11.86 -8.06 -9.02
C GLN A 110 -10.53 -7.79 -8.35
N ILE A 111 -10.26 -6.53 -8.04
CA ILE A 111 -9.03 -6.12 -7.34
C ILE A 111 -9.35 -6.10 -5.84
N GLY A 112 -8.65 -6.93 -5.08
CA GLY A 112 -8.91 -7.06 -3.67
C GLY A 112 -7.86 -7.87 -2.90
N PRO A 113 -8.10 -8.11 -1.60
CA PRO A 113 -7.15 -8.75 -0.70
C PRO A 113 -6.60 -10.10 -1.18
N ALA A 114 -7.45 -10.99 -1.72
CA ALA A 114 -7.00 -12.29 -2.22
C ALA A 114 -6.03 -12.15 -3.40
N GLN A 115 -6.31 -11.22 -4.32
CA GLN A 115 -5.43 -10.98 -5.45
C GLN A 115 -4.09 -10.38 -5.01
N PHE A 116 -4.07 -9.53 -3.97
CA PHE A 116 -2.82 -9.00 -3.43
C PHE A 116 -1.95 -10.11 -2.83
N ILE A 117 -2.55 -11.02 -2.06
CA ILE A 117 -1.88 -12.20 -1.50
C ILE A 117 -1.34 -13.09 -2.62
N GLU A 118 -2.15 -13.36 -3.65
CA GLU A 118 -1.73 -14.14 -4.81
C GLU A 118 -0.58 -13.46 -5.56
N THR A 119 -0.61 -12.15 -5.71
CA THR A 119 0.46 -11.37 -6.36
C THR A 119 1.78 -11.52 -5.62
N ILE A 120 1.80 -11.35 -4.30
CA ILE A 120 2.99 -11.55 -3.47
C ILE A 120 3.54 -12.96 -3.67
N ASN A 121 2.67 -13.97 -3.58
CA ASN A 121 3.07 -15.38 -3.70
C ASN A 121 3.63 -15.71 -5.10
N ARG A 122 3.02 -15.21 -6.17
CA ARG A 122 3.49 -15.44 -7.54
C ARG A 122 4.81 -14.74 -7.82
N VAL A 123 5.00 -13.50 -7.36
CA VAL A 123 6.29 -12.80 -7.51
C VAL A 123 7.38 -13.58 -6.79
N ALA A 124 7.17 -13.99 -5.54
CA ALA A 124 8.14 -14.80 -4.78
C ALA A 124 8.46 -16.11 -5.50
N ASN A 125 7.45 -16.83 -6.01
CA ASN A 125 7.66 -18.09 -6.73
C ASN A 125 8.42 -17.92 -8.05
N THR A 126 8.11 -16.85 -8.80
CA THR A 126 8.82 -16.55 -10.07
C THR A 126 10.29 -16.20 -9.85
N LEU A 127 10.59 -15.60 -8.70
CA LEU A 127 11.96 -15.27 -8.30
C LEU A 127 12.67 -16.41 -7.55
N GLU A 128 12.00 -17.58 -7.44
CA GLU A 128 12.50 -18.77 -6.72
C GLU A 128 12.88 -18.48 -5.26
N ILE A 129 12.13 -17.55 -4.62
CA ILE A 129 12.31 -17.19 -3.22
C ILE A 129 11.41 -18.09 -2.39
N GLU A 130 11.99 -19.02 -1.63
CA GLU A 130 11.23 -19.95 -0.80
C GLU A 130 10.73 -19.29 0.49
N ARG A 131 11.58 -18.50 1.12
CA ARG A 131 11.27 -17.80 2.36
C ARG A 131 11.76 -16.35 2.28
N PHE A 132 11.04 -15.45 2.96
CA PHE A 132 11.35 -14.01 2.94
C PHE A 132 10.74 -13.29 4.14
N THR A 133 11.24 -12.11 4.43
CA THR A 133 10.54 -11.14 5.29
C THR A 133 9.55 -10.34 4.45
N LEU A 134 8.30 -10.26 4.89
CA LEU A 134 7.26 -9.49 4.23
C LEU A 134 6.98 -8.21 5.01
N ALA A 135 7.16 -7.06 4.37
CA ALA A 135 6.82 -5.76 4.93
C ALA A 135 5.69 -5.12 4.13
N GLY A 136 4.69 -4.58 4.82
CA GLY A 136 3.57 -3.89 4.19
C GLY A 136 3.13 -2.65 4.94
N ASN A 137 2.87 -1.56 4.17
CA ASN A 137 2.32 -0.32 4.70
C ASN A 137 0.81 -0.25 4.46
N SER A 138 0.03 0.16 5.45
CA SER A 138 -1.41 0.45 5.31
C SER A 138 -2.19 -0.75 4.73
N MET A 139 -2.79 -0.60 3.55
CA MET A 139 -3.42 -1.68 2.77
C MET A 139 -2.43 -2.83 2.48
N GLY A 140 -1.18 -2.52 2.18
CA GLY A 140 -0.11 -3.52 2.02
C GLY A 140 0.17 -4.26 3.33
N GLY A 141 0.03 -3.60 4.48
CA GLY A 141 0.08 -4.22 5.80
C GLY A 141 -1.07 -5.20 6.02
N ALA A 142 -2.28 -4.83 5.56
CA ALA A 142 -3.42 -5.75 5.56
C ALA A 142 -3.16 -6.98 4.68
N ALA A 143 -2.58 -6.80 3.49
CA ALA A 143 -2.17 -7.92 2.65
C ALA A 143 -1.10 -8.79 3.34
N ALA A 144 -0.15 -8.18 4.04
CA ALA A 144 0.96 -8.86 4.68
C ALA A 144 0.51 -9.75 5.86
N TRP A 145 -0.32 -9.26 6.79
CA TRP A 145 -0.78 -10.11 7.88
C TRP A 145 -1.74 -11.20 7.42
N ASN A 146 -2.56 -10.96 6.38
CA ASN A 146 -3.38 -12.01 5.76
C ASN A 146 -2.50 -13.06 5.05
N TYR A 147 -1.41 -12.64 4.37
CA TYR A 147 -0.42 -13.55 3.80
C TYR A 147 0.22 -14.43 4.88
N ALA A 148 0.60 -13.84 6.01
CA ALA A 148 1.20 -14.56 7.14
C ALA A 148 0.31 -15.69 7.67
N LEU A 149 -1.00 -15.47 7.69
CA LEU A 149 -1.99 -16.49 8.08
C LEU A 149 -2.18 -17.57 7.00
N ALA A 150 -2.12 -17.19 5.71
CA ALA A 150 -2.34 -18.12 4.60
C ALA A 150 -1.10 -18.98 4.29
N PHE A 151 0.10 -18.44 4.45
CA PHE A 151 1.37 -19.05 4.09
C PHE A 151 2.44 -18.91 5.19
N PRO A 152 2.17 -19.34 6.43
CA PRO A 152 3.06 -19.08 7.57
C PRO A 152 4.47 -19.65 7.35
N GLN A 153 4.60 -20.76 6.62
CA GLN A 153 5.88 -21.40 6.32
C GLN A 153 6.77 -20.59 5.34
N ARG A 154 6.20 -19.61 4.63
CA ARG A 154 6.92 -18.78 3.66
C ARG A 154 7.61 -17.58 4.29
N LEU A 155 7.30 -17.24 5.54
CA LEU A 155 7.82 -16.05 6.19
C LEU A 155 8.97 -16.36 7.15
N ASP A 156 10.06 -15.63 7.00
CA ASP A 156 11.11 -15.49 7.99
C ASP A 156 10.75 -14.41 9.01
N GLY A 157 10.10 -13.33 8.57
CA GLY A 157 9.61 -12.24 9.40
C GLY A 157 8.41 -11.54 8.79
N LEU A 158 7.66 -10.84 9.61
CA LEU A 158 6.54 -9.97 9.23
C LEU A 158 6.77 -8.56 9.75
N VAL A 159 6.57 -7.55 8.90
CA VAL A 159 6.70 -6.14 9.28
C VAL A 159 5.43 -5.39 8.88
N LEU A 160 4.75 -4.84 9.86
CA LEU A 160 3.51 -4.11 9.72
C LEU A 160 3.77 -2.62 9.94
N VAL A 161 3.72 -1.83 8.87
CA VAL A 161 3.96 -0.39 8.90
C VAL A 161 2.64 0.33 8.76
N ASP A 162 2.18 0.98 9.83
CA ASP A 162 0.88 1.68 9.88
C ASP A 162 -0.25 0.83 9.28
N ALA A 163 -0.29 -0.44 9.65
CA ALA A 163 -1.06 -1.46 8.96
C ALA A 163 -2.57 -1.30 9.16
N ALA A 164 -3.32 -1.46 8.08
CA ALA A 164 -4.77 -1.55 8.12
C ALA A 164 -5.23 -2.95 8.53
N GLY A 165 -6.46 -3.04 9.07
CA GLY A 165 -7.09 -4.33 9.35
C GLY A 165 -8.02 -4.32 10.55
N TRP A 166 -7.76 -3.56 11.59
CA TRP A 166 -8.66 -3.42 12.71
C TRP A 166 -9.96 -2.72 12.33
N PRO A 167 -11.12 -3.18 12.85
CA PRO A 167 -12.38 -2.47 12.68
C PRO A 167 -12.27 -1.07 13.31
N ARG A 168 -12.83 -0.08 12.62
CA ARG A 168 -12.86 1.29 13.13
C ARG A 168 -13.98 1.44 14.14
N THR A 169 -13.73 2.22 15.17
CA THR A 169 -14.77 2.70 16.08
C THR A 169 -15.70 3.69 15.35
N GLU A 170 -16.86 4.00 15.93
CA GLU A 170 -17.78 5.01 15.38
C GLU A 170 -17.09 6.38 15.27
N THR A 171 -16.37 6.80 16.30
CA THR A 171 -15.64 8.08 16.33
C THR A 171 -14.57 8.15 15.23
N GLU A 172 -13.74 7.11 15.08
CA GLU A 172 -12.72 7.04 14.02
C GLU A 172 -13.33 7.03 12.61
N SER A 173 -14.56 6.54 12.47
CA SER A 173 -15.30 6.53 11.21
C SER A 173 -15.83 7.93 10.86
N GLU A 174 -16.23 8.71 11.85
CA GLU A 174 -16.68 10.09 11.70
C GLU A 174 -15.53 11.06 11.36
N ASP A 175 -14.34 10.81 11.91
CA ASP A 175 -13.15 11.65 11.73
C ASP A 175 -12.41 11.38 10.40
N ARG A 176 -12.88 10.44 9.59
CA ARG A 176 -12.28 10.16 8.28
C ARG A 176 -12.27 11.40 7.38
N PRO A 177 -11.18 11.61 6.60
CA PRO A 177 -11.12 12.68 5.61
C PRO A 177 -12.34 12.66 4.69
N LEU A 178 -12.88 13.85 4.41
CA LEU A 178 -14.13 14.02 3.63
C LEU A 178 -14.11 13.28 2.29
N VAL A 179 -12.93 13.18 1.67
CA VAL A 179 -12.75 12.48 0.39
C VAL A 179 -13.19 11.02 0.47
N PHE A 180 -12.80 10.28 1.51
CA PHE A 180 -13.19 8.87 1.64
C PHE A 180 -14.69 8.73 1.84
N ARG A 181 -15.32 9.67 2.56
CA ARG A 181 -16.78 9.70 2.74
C ARG A 181 -17.53 10.01 1.43
N LEU A 182 -16.99 10.91 0.60
CA LEU A 182 -17.54 11.21 -0.72
C LEU A 182 -17.41 10.02 -1.67
N LEU A 183 -16.31 9.29 -1.61
CA LEU A 183 -16.07 8.11 -2.44
C LEU A 183 -16.96 6.90 -2.07
N GLU A 184 -17.65 6.92 -0.93
CA GLU A 184 -18.69 5.94 -0.58
C GLU A 184 -19.99 6.15 -1.37
N VAL A 185 -20.19 7.35 -1.94
CA VAL A 185 -21.40 7.69 -2.70
C VAL A 185 -21.22 7.36 -4.19
N ASP A 186 -22.02 6.43 -4.74
CA ASP A 186 -21.93 5.96 -6.13
C ASP A 186 -21.89 7.08 -7.16
N LEU A 187 -22.77 8.09 -7.00
CA LEU A 187 -22.84 9.21 -7.93
C LEU A 187 -21.55 10.05 -7.87
N ALA A 188 -21.00 10.28 -6.68
CA ALA A 188 -19.76 11.02 -6.52
C ALA A 188 -18.60 10.27 -7.21
N ARG A 189 -18.48 8.94 -7.01
CA ARG A 189 -17.46 8.11 -7.70
C ARG A 189 -17.54 8.25 -9.21
N ARG A 190 -18.74 8.11 -9.79
CA ARG A 190 -18.94 8.20 -11.26
C ARG A 190 -18.55 9.56 -11.85
N VAL A 191 -18.73 10.62 -11.08
CA VAL A 191 -18.35 11.98 -11.49
C VAL A 191 -16.86 12.20 -11.28
N MET A 192 -16.33 11.79 -10.12
CA MET A 192 -14.94 12.06 -9.72
C MET A 192 -13.92 11.25 -10.52
N LYS A 193 -14.28 10.03 -10.97
CA LYS A 193 -13.33 9.16 -11.67
C LYS A 193 -12.64 9.82 -12.87
N ASP A 194 -13.32 10.72 -13.55
CA ASP A 194 -12.81 11.38 -14.75
C ASP A 194 -12.19 12.77 -14.48
N LEU A 195 -12.24 13.24 -13.23
CA LEU A 195 -11.78 14.59 -12.88
C LEU A 195 -10.29 14.63 -12.55
N ASP A 196 -9.74 15.85 -12.58
CA ASP A 196 -8.44 16.15 -12.00
C ASP A 196 -8.52 16.08 -10.47
N LEU A 197 -7.91 15.07 -9.89
CA LEU A 197 -7.88 14.85 -8.45
C LEU A 197 -6.57 15.29 -7.80
N SER A 198 -5.69 16.00 -8.51
CA SER A 198 -4.34 16.37 -8.02
C SER A 198 -4.39 17.15 -6.70
N SER A 199 -5.34 18.09 -6.57
CA SER A 199 -5.51 18.84 -5.30
C SER A 199 -5.99 17.95 -4.14
N LEU A 200 -6.84 16.97 -4.45
CA LEU A 200 -7.33 16.01 -3.47
C LEU A 200 -6.22 15.04 -3.05
N ILE A 201 -5.42 14.58 -3.99
CA ILE A 201 -4.24 13.74 -3.76
C ILE A 201 -3.24 14.49 -2.90
N ARG A 202 -2.98 15.79 -3.19
CA ARG A 202 -2.11 16.64 -2.35
C ARG A 202 -2.61 16.66 -0.91
N GLY A 203 -3.88 16.98 -0.68
CA GLY A 203 -4.45 16.99 0.67
C GLY A 203 -4.32 15.64 1.39
N GLY A 204 -4.60 14.53 0.68
CA GLY A 204 -4.43 13.19 1.24
C GLY A 204 -2.98 12.85 1.57
N LEU A 205 -2.02 13.31 0.77
CA LEU A 205 -0.59 13.17 1.07
C LEU A 205 -0.20 14.03 2.28
N GLU A 206 -0.63 15.29 2.34
CA GLU A 206 -0.38 16.19 3.47
C GLU A 206 -0.93 15.61 4.79
N ASP A 207 -2.10 14.96 4.75
CA ASP A 207 -2.68 14.24 5.89
C ASP A 207 -1.90 12.96 6.25
N SER A 208 -1.14 12.38 5.30
CA SER A 208 -0.36 11.15 5.50
C SER A 208 0.99 11.39 6.19
N PHE A 209 1.51 12.62 6.18
CA PHE A 209 2.77 12.96 6.83
C PHE A 209 2.54 13.68 8.15
N GLY A 210 3.32 13.38 9.17
CA GLY A 210 3.36 14.12 10.43
C GLY A 210 3.85 15.58 10.22
N ASN A 211 4.67 15.77 9.19
CA ASN A 211 5.07 17.06 8.68
C ASN A 211 4.67 17.23 7.21
N PRO A 212 3.61 17.98 6.88
CA PRO A 212 3.14 18.19 5.50
C PRO A 212 4.20 18.77 4.55
N GLY A 213 5.28 19.37 5.08
CA GLY A 213 6.40 19.90 4.29
C GLY A 213 7.20 18.83 3.52
N PHE A 214 6.98 17.55 3.78
CA PHE A 214 7.54 16.45 2.97
C PHE A 214 6.87 16.29 1.61
N VAL A 215 5.66 16.82 1.43
CA VAL A 215 4.90 16.67 0.19
C VAL A 215 5.43 17.62 -0.88
N THR A 216 6.09 17.08 -1.89
CA THR A 216 6.60 17.83 -3.03
C THR A 216 5.63 17.82 -4.22
N ASP A 217 5.81 18.74 -5.17
CA ASP A 217 5.03 18.76 -6.40
C ASP A 217 5.27 17.49 -7.24
N GLU A 218 6.51 16.98 -7.26
CA GLU A 218 6.88 15.75 -7.96
C GLU A 218 6.19 14.53 -7.35
N MET A 219 6.07 14.49 -6.01
CA MET A 219 5.34 13.44 -5.31
C MET A 219 3.87 13.46 -5.72
N VAL A 220 3.22 14.63 -5.67
CA VAL A 220 1.81 14.78 -6.08
C VAL A 220 1.60 14.37 -7.53
N GLU A 221 2.48 14.82 -8.44
CA GLU A 221 2.42 14.48 -9.86
C GLU A 221 2.56 12.97 -10.07
N ARG A 222 3.48 12.30 -9.37
CA ARG A 222 3.66 10.85 -9.45
C ARG A 222 2.39 10.10 -9.03
N TYR A 223 1.81 10.45 -7.88
CA TYR A 223 0.58 9.82 -7.40
C TYR A 223 -0.59 10.08 -8.36
N ALA A 224 -0.76 11.33 -8.83
CA ALA A 224 -1.82 11.70 -9.74
C ALA A 224 -1.68 11.02 -11.12
N SER A 225 -0.47 10.95 -11.65
CA SER A 225 -0.20 10.33 -12.96
C SER A 225 -0.40 8.81 -12.92
N LEU A 226 0.11 8.13 -11.89
CA LEU A 226 -0.04 6.68 -11.75
C LEU A 226 -1.49 6.27 -11.46
N ALA A 227 -2.25 7.08 -10.72
CA ALA A 227 -3.69 6.86 -10.53
C ALA A 227 -4.48 7.00 -11.85
N ARG A 228 -3.94 7.67 -12.86
CA ARG A 228 -4.55 7.83 -14.19
C ARG A 228 -4.11 6.77 -15.21
N ALA A 229 -3.39 5.73 -14.79
CA ALA A 229 -3.19 4.59 -15.67
C ALA A 229 -4.55 3.93 -16.01
N PRO A 230 -4.67 3.31 -17.21
CA PRO A 230 -5.92 2.64 -17.59
C PRO A 230 -6.40 1.66 -16.53
N CYS A 231 -7.68 1.70 -16.18
CA CYS A 231 -8.40 0.97 -15.14
C CYS A 231 -8.02 1.28 -13.67
N HIS A 232 -6.98 2.07 -13.38
CA HIS A 232 -6.56 2.33 -12.00
C HIS A 232 -7.60 3.13 -11.21
N ARG A 233 -8.22 4.13 -11.83
CA ARG A 233 -9.26 4.94 -11.17
C ARG A 233 -10.45 4.09 -10.75
N GLU A 234 -10.91 3.18 -11.61
CA GLU A 234 -11.97 2.22 -11.30
C GLU A 234 -11.55 1.29 -10.16
N ALA A 235 -10.33 0.74 -10.22
CA ALA A 235 -9.77 -0.13 -9.19
C ALA A 235 -9.70 0.56 -7.82
N LEU A 236 -9.18 1.79 -7.78
CA LEU A 236 -9.10 2.57 -6.54
C LEU A 236 -10.48 2.88 -5.96
N LEU A 237 -11.45 3.22 -6.82
CA LEU A 237 -12.83 3.49 -6.41
C LEU A 237 -13.54 2.24 -5.88
N GLU A 238 -13.30 1.08 -6.49
CA GLU A 238 -13.82 -0.20 -6.02
C GLU A 238 -13.25 -0.57 -4.66
N LEU A 239 -11.95 -0.44 -4.47
CA LEU A 239 -11.27 -0.69 -3.19
C LEU A 239 -11.80 0.19 -2.05
N VAL A 240 -12.14 1.46 -2.32
CA VAL A 240 -12.72 2.36 -1.31
C VAL A 240 -14.18 2.02 -1.01
N SER A 241 -14.95 1.64 -2.03
CA SER A 241 -16.39 1.40 -1.89
C SER A 241 -16.75 0.19 -1.03
N GLY A 242 -15.79 -0.71 -0.83
CA GLY A 242 -16.04 -1.98 -0.14
C GLY A 242 -17.01 -2.93 -0.87
N GLN A 243 -17.33 -2.63 -2.14
CA GLN A 243 -18.24 -3.46 -2.96
C GLN A 243 -17.54 -4.71 -3.54
N GLY A 244 -16.20 -4.75 -3.43
CA GLY A 244 -15.41 -5.90 -3.85
C GLY A 244 -15.42 -7.03 -2.82
N GLU A 245 -14.35 -7.80 -2.82
CA GLU A 245 -14.14 -8.90 -1.88
C GLU A 245 -14.21 -8.42 -0.42
N THR A 246 -14.92 -9.17 0.43
CA THR A 246 -15.09 -8.84 1.85
C THR A 246 -13.72 -8.71 2.52
N ARG A 247 -13.41 -7.52 3.02
CA ARG A 247 -12.19 -7.29 3.79
C ARG A 247 -12.28 -8.10 5.08
N ARG A 248 -11.25 -8.90 5.32
CA ARG A 248 -11.14 -9.61 6.59
C ARG A 248 -10.70 -8.61 7.65
N GLU A 249 -11.47 -8.50 8.73
CA GLU A 249 -11.10 -7.69 9.88
C GLU A 249 -10.13 -8.45 10.78
N ALA A 250 -9.16 -7.72 11.33
CA ALA A 250 -8.25 -8.25 12.32
C ALA A 250 -8.98 -8.47 13.65
N THR A 251 -8.73 -9.61 14.28
CA THR A 251 -9.17 -9.90 15.64
C THR A 251 -8.03 -10.56 16.42
N PRO A 252 -8.02 -10.48 17.75
CA PRO A 252 -6.98 -11.13 18.57
C PRO A 252 -6.87 -12.63 18.29
N GLU A 253 -8.01 -13.33 18.16
CA GLU A 253 -8.06 -14.77 17.92
C GLU A 253 -7.42 -15.12 16.57
N LEU A 254 -7.69 -14.30 15.55
CA LEU A 254 -7.16 -14.51 14.22
C LEU A 254 -5.65 -14.26 14.18
N LEU A 255 -5.21 -13.14 14.72
CA LEU A 255 -3.81 -12.72 14.72
C LEU A 255 -2.92 -13.58 15.63
N SER A 256 -3.51 -14.25 16.64
CA SER A 256 -2.77 -15.22 17.46
C SER A 256 -2.24 -16.42 16.67
N GLY A 257 -2.76 -16.64 15.45
CA GLY A 257 -2.26 -17.66 14.50
C GLY A 257 -1.00 -17.27 13.74
N ILE A 258 -0.53 -16.03 13.83
CA ILE A 258 0.71 -15.60 13.19
C ILE A 258 1.90 -16.12 13.99
N THR A 259 2.74 -16.91 13.34
CA THR A 259 3.90 -17.56 13.96
C THR A 259 5.24 -16.93 13.58
N ALA A 260 5.28 -16.12 12.53
CA ALA A 260 6.49 -15.43 12.12
C ALA A 260 6.87 -14.35 13.15
N PRO A 261 8.17 -14.17 13.47
CA PRO A 261 8.63 -13.00 14.19
C PRO A 261 8.06 -11.73 13.57
N THR A 262 7.44 -10.88 14.39
CA THR A 262 6.70 -9.72 13.86
C THR A 262 7.20 -8.42 14.46
N LEU A 263 7.42 -7.42 13.61
CA LEU A 263 7.66 -6.03 13.94
C LEU A 263 6.46 -5.18 13.53
N VAL A 264 5.90 -4.43 14.45
CA VAL A 264 4.88 -3.41 14.21
C VAL A 264 5.53 -2.04 14.35
N MET A 265 5.41 -1.22 13.32
CA MET A 265 5.94 0.14 13.25
C MET A 265 4.78 1.09 13.00
N HIS A 266 4.65 2.18 13.77
CA HIS A 266 3.51 3.07 13.64
C HIS A 266 3.87 4.52 13.99
N GLY A 267 3.44 5.47 13.16
CA GLY A 267 3.58 6.90 13.44
C GLY A 267 2.50 7.38 14.40
N GLU A 268 2.88 8.09 15.47
CA GLU A 268 1.91 8.61 16.46
C GLU A 268 1.02 9.75 15.92
N ARG A 269 1.42 10.38 14.80
CA ARG A 269 0.63 11.39 14.08
C ARG A 269 -0.03 10.86 12.81
N ASP A 270 -0.26 9.55 12.75
CA ASP A 270 -1.02 8.97 11.64
C ASP A 270 -2.49 9.44 11.71
N ASN A 271 -2.88 10.29 10.75
CA ASN A 271 -4.26 10.80 10.64
C ASN A 271 -5.18 9.84 9.85
N LEU A 272 -4.63 8.78 9.24
CA LEU A 272 -5.39 7.82 8.46
C LEU A 272 -5.75 6.56 9.26
N ILE A 273 -4.81 6.06 10.06
CA ILE A 273 -4.98 4.88 10.92
C ILE A 273 -4.43 5.25 12.32
N PRO A 274 -5.28 5.33 13.34
CA PRO A 274 -4.84 5.63 14.69
C PRO A 274 -3.75 4.67 15.18
N TYR A 275 -2.70 5.20 15.83
CA TYR A 275 -1.56 4.37 16.28
C TYR A 275 -1.98 3.27 17.29
N GLN A 276 -3.13 3.41 17.93
CA GLN A 276 -3.73 2.38 18.78
C GLN A 276 -3.97 1.07 18.01
N HIS A 277 -4.18 1.12 16.69
CA HIS A 277 -4.24 -0.09 15.86
C HIS A 277 -2.88 -0.81 15.82
N GLY A 278 -1.77 -0.08 15.81
CA GLY A 278 -0.43 -0.66 15.96
C GLY A 278 -0.25 -1.35 17.32
N GLU A 279 -0.71 -0.73 18.42
CA GLU A 279 -0.71 -1.33 19.74
C GLU A 279 -1.56 -2.62 19.80
N GLN A 280 -2.73 -2.60 19.15
CA GLN A 280 -3.61 -3.77 19.06
C GLN A 280 -2.97 -4.91 18.25
N PHE A 281 -2.31 -4.61 17.12
CA PHE A 281 -1.56 -5.62 16.37
C PHE A 281 -0.46 -6.24 17.22
N ALA A 282 0.34 -5.42 17.89
CA ALA A 282 1.44 -5.90 18.72
C ALA A 282 0.94 -6.73 19.94
N ALA A 283 -0.18 -6.38 20.52
CA ALA A 283 -0.79 -7.12 21.62
C ALA A 283 -1.41 -8.47 21.17
N ALA A 284 -1.94 -8.53 19.94
CA ALA A 284 -2.63 -9.72 19.43
C ALA A 284 -1.69 -10.74 18.77
N ILE A 285 -0.55 -10.32 18.21
CA ILE A 285 0.41 -11.20 17.57
C ILE A 285 1.44 -11.69 18.60
N PRO A 286 1.59 -13.01 18.80
CA PRO A 286 2.50 -13.54 19.81
C PRO A 286 3.94 -13.10 19.61
N GLY A 287 4.56 -12.47 20.60
CA GLY A 287 5.95 -12.05 20.57
C GLY A 287 6.29 -10.89 19.62
N ALA A 288 5.27 -10.20 19.11
CA ALA A 288 5.49 -9.01 18.27
C ALA A 288 6.20 -7.89 19.05
N GLN A 289 7.08 -7.18 18.35
CA GLN A 289 7.68 -5.93 18.83
C GLN A 289 6.90 -4.74 18.29
N LEU A 290 6.75 -3.70 19.09
CA LEU A 290 6.14 -2.43 18.69
C LEU A 290 7.17 -1.31 18.74
N ILE A 291 7.20 -0.51 17.68
CA ILE A 291 7.92 0.78 17.65
C ILE A 291 6.91 1.85 17.26
N LEU A 292 6.72 2.82 18.16
CA LEU A 292 5.94 4.03 17.88
C LEU A 292 6.90 5.18 17.58
N TYR A 293 6.57 5.98 16.56
CA TYR A 293 7.39 7.11 16.12
C TYR A 293 6.71 8.43 16.46
N PRO A 294 7.17 9.12 17.54
CA PRO A 294 6.60 10.41 17.91
C PRO A 294 6.74 11.45 16.81
N GLY A 295 5.62 12.10 16.47
CA GLY A 295 5.61 13.18 15.48
C GLY A 295 5.59 12.75 14.02
N VAL A 296 5.64 11.46 13.74
CA VAL A 296 5.63 10.84 12.39
C VAL A 296 4.21 10.47 11.99
N GLY A 297 3.90 10.60 10.71
CA GLY A 297 2.61 10.25 10.12
C GLY A 297 2.53 8.80 9.65
N HIS A 298 1.70 8.57 8.63
CA HIS A 298 1.35 7.27 8.05
C HIS A 298 2.46 6.60 7.21
N LEU A 299 3.54 7.33 6.91
CA LEU A 299 4.59 6.89 5.98
C LEU A 299 5.99 6.96 6.62
N PRO A 300 6.27 6.23 7.73
CA PRO A 300 7.58 6.23 8.38
C PRO A 300 8.71 5.84 7.42
N GLN A 301 8.42 4.99 6.43
CA GLN A 301 9.37 4.55 5.40
C GLN A 301 9.83 5.69 4.46
N GLU A 302 9.07 6.79 4.40
CA GLU A 302 9.42 8.01 3.65
C GLU A 302 9.86 9.13 4.60
N GLU A 303 9.10 9.38 5.67
CA GLU A 303 9.29 10.54 6.55
C GLU A 303 10.55 10.45 7.41
N ILE A 304 10.89 9.24 7.89
CA ILE A 304 12.06 8.94 8.73
C ILE A 304 12.81 7.70 8.21
N ALA A 305 13.01 7.64 6.91
CA ALA A 305 13.49 6.46 6.20
C ALA A 305 14.75 5.82 6.79
N GLU A 306 15.76 6.61 7.13
CA GLU A 306 17.02 6.10 7.69
C GLU A 306 16.81 5.44 9.06
N LEU A 307 16.03 6.08 9.94
CA LEU A 307 15.69 5.55 11.26
C LEU A 307 14.86 4.28 11.15
N SER A 308 13.75 4.34 10.40
CA SER A 308 12.82 3.21 10.28
C SER A 308 13.45 2.00 9.56
N ALA A 309 14.30 2.21 8.54
CA ALA A 309 15.09 1.14 7.93
C ALA A 309 16.14 0.58 8.89
N GLY A 310 16.73 1.41 9.75
CA GLY A 310 17.64 0.99 10.80
C GLY A 310 16.98 0.07 11.82
N ASP A 311 15.77 0.41 12.26
CA ASP A 311 14.96 -0.39 13.18
C ASP A 311 14.56 -1.73 12.56
N LEU A 312 14.16 -1.73 11.27
CA LEU A 312 13.95 -2.97 10.52
C LEU A 312 15.21 -3.84 10.49
N ARG A 313 16.37 -3.27 10.17
CA ARG A 313 17.66 -3.98 10.15
C ARG A 313 17.98 -4.60 11.53
N ALA A 314 17.78 -3.84 12.61
CA ALA A 314 17.99 -4.33 13.97
C ALA A 314 17.06 -5.51 14.29
N PHE A 315 15.79 -5.43 13.92
CA PHE A 315 14.83 -6.52 14.06
C PHE A 315 15.24 -7.76 13.25
N LEU A 316 15.60 -7.60 11.99
CA LEU A 316 16.03 -8.71 11.14
C LEU A 316 17.25 -9.42 11.73
N THR A 317 18.25 -8.66 12.17
CA THR A 317 19.49 -9.21 12.73
C THR A 317 19.25 -9.94 14.06
N THR A 318 18.41 -9.39 14.94
CA THR A 318 18.28 -9.92 16.32
C THR A 318 17.17 -10.93 16.49
N ARG A 319 16.08 -10.82 15.72
CA ARG A 319 14.85 -11.60 15.94
C ARG A 319 14.51 -12.57 14.81
N VAL A 320 15.02 -12.32 13.62
CA VAL A 320 14.73 -13.17 12.45
C VAL A 320 15.92 -14.07 12.17
N TYR A 321 17.07 -13.49 11.85
CA TYR A 321 18.23 -14.26 11.38
C TYR A 321 19.17 -14.67 12.50
N GLY A 322 19.34 -13.84 13.55
CA GLY A 322 20.18 -14.20 14.71
C GLY A 322 19.65 -15.42 15.47
N VAL A 323 18.34 -15.51 15.67
CA VAL A 323 17.70 -16.70 16.27
C VAL A 323 17.86 -17.95 15.40
N ARG A 324 17.85 -17.78 14.07
CA ARG A 324 18.04 -18.88 13.12
C ARG A 324 19.47 -19.43 13.17
N GLU A 325 20.48 -18.56 13.26
CA GLU A 325 21.89 -18.97 13.40
C GLU A 325 22.14 -19.74 14.72
N GLU A 326 21.61 -19.24 15.83
CA GLU A 326 21.70 -19.93 17.13
C GLU A 326 21.03 -21.32 17.09
N ALA A 327 19.86 -21.44 16.47
CA ALA A 327 19.16 -22.71 16.32
C ALA A 327 19.94 -23.71 15.44
N LEU A 328 20.55 -23.23 14.35
CA LEU A 328 21.37 -24.08 13.47
C LEU A 328 22.67 -24.53 14.16
N GLN A 329 23.32 -23.68 14.94
CA GLN A 329 24.50 -24.05 15.73
C GLN A 329 24.17 -25.06 16.85
N ALA A 330 22.99 -24.98 17.46
CA ALA A 330 22.54 -25.92 18.49
C ALA A 330 22.23 -27.35 17.95
N ILE A 331 22.01 -27.49 16.65
CA ILE A 331 21.67 -28.77 15.98
C ILE A 331 22.92 -29.39 15.28
N ALA A 332 23.99 -28.61 15.07
CA ALA A 332 25.20 -29.11 14.44
C ALA A 332 25.85 -30.17 15.35
N PRO A 333 26.07 -31.42 14.87
CA PRO A 333 26.81 -32.41 15.65
C PRO A 333 28.27 -31.96 15.85
N GLU A 334 28.83 -32.21 17.05
CA GLU A 334 30.25 -32.05 17.35
C GLU A 334 31.16 -32.89 16.45
#